data_124df81f63091fd6b8bb898b0a561ef1
#
_entry.id   124df81f63091fd6b8bb898b0a561ef1
#
_cell.length_a   1.000
_cell.length_b   1.000
_cell.length_c   1.000
_cell.angle_alpha   90.00
_cell.angle_beta   90.00
_cell.angle_gamma   90.00
#
_symmetry.space_group_name_H-M   'P 1'
#
loop_
_entity.id
_entity.type
_entity.pdbx_description
1 polymer ?
#
loop_
_entity_poly.entity_id
_entity_poly.type
_entity_poly.pdbx_seq_one_letter_code
_entity_poly.pdbx_strand_id
1 'polypeptide(L)'
;MKAAAAPVATPHRLDWRELIEWLRADRVIAPDEAERTHRRFASADSAQHPLVRLGNAGLVHASSGQPLDVEALTEWLARRVKLPYLRIDPLKVDVGRVGEVMSINYAEARRALPLVVGAAEVTIATAEPLDVRWAAEIEAHTRRKVKLVVASPVEIARYTTEFYTLSRSVRAAQKSGEAASGPSFEQLVELGQSNRQLDANDAGVVQVVDWLWQYAFDQRASDIHLEPRRDLSAIRFRIDG
;
A
#
# COMPACT_ATOMS: atom_id res chain seq x y z
N MET A 1 7.68 -28.58 30.42
CA MET A 1 7.57 -28.88 28.97
C MET A 1 7.97 -27.64 28.18
N LYS A 2 9.14 -27.66 27.52
CA LYS A 2 9.58 -26.55 26.64
C LYS A 2 8.74 -26.63 25.36
N ALA A 3 7.99 -25.59 25.06
CA ALA A 3 7.34 -25.44 23.77
C ALA A 3 8.43 -25.42 22.69
N ALA A 4 8.36 -26.37 21.76
CA ALA A 4 9.24 -26.40 20.60
C ALA A 4 8.99 -25.12 19.79
N ALA A 5 10.03 -24.30 19.63
CA ALA A 5 10.01 -23.18 18.68
C ALA A 5 9.71 -23.74 17.28
N ALA A 6 8.65 -23.24 16.66
CA ALA A 6 8.38 -23.56 15.26
C ALA A 6 9.63 -23.23 14.41
N PRO A 7 9.97 -24.03 13.41
CA PRO A 7 11.13 -23.77 12.57
C PRO A 7 10.96 -22.37 11.96
N VAL A 8 11.97 -21.51 12.14
CA VAL A 8 12.03 -20.21 11.48
C VAL A 8 12.14 -20.50 9.99
N ALA A 9 11.02 -20.39 9.29
CA ALA A 9 10.98 -20.57 7.85
C ALA A 9 11.99 -19.61 7.21
N THR A 10 12.83 -20.13 6.32
CA THR A 10 13.79 -19.30 5.58
C THR A 10 13.03 -18.19 4.84
N PRO A 11 13.42 -16.91 5.01
CA PRO A 11 12.74 -15.82 4.33
C PRO A 11 12.73 -16.02 2.81
N HIS A 12 11.55 -15.97 2.20
CA HIS A 12 11.36 -16.16 0.76
C HIS A 12 10.12 -15.36 0.28
N ARG A 13 10.02 -15.15 -1.02
CA ARG A 13 8.83 -14.58 -1.62
C ARG A 13 7.69 -15.58 -1.63
N LEU A 14 6.46 -15.06 -1.63
CA LEU A 14 5.27 -15.89 -1.76
C LEU A 14 5.32 -16.75 -3.04
N ASP A 15 5.02 -18.02 -2.90
CA ASP A 15 4.83 -18.96 -4.01
C ASP A 15 3.36 -19.41 -4.08
N TRP A 16 2.80 -19.47 -5.28
CA TRP A 16 1.41 -19.84 -5.48
C TRP A 16 1.11 -21.28 -5.05
N ARG A 17 2.10 -22.20 -5.12
CA ARG A 17 1.94 -23.60 -4.68
C ARG A 17 1.79 -23.67 -3.17
N GLU A 18 2.62 -22.94 -2.46
CA GLU A 18 2.56 -22.82 -1.00
C GLU A 18 1.23 -22.19 -0.56
N LEU A 19 0.78 -21.14 -1.24
CA LEU A 19 -0.51 -20.52 -0.94
C LEU A 19 -1.70 -21.47 -1.17
N ILE A 20 -1.71 -22.28 -2.24
CA ILE A 20 -2.76 -23.28 -2.48
C ILE A 20 -2.77 -24.33 -1.35
N GLU A 21 -1.60 -24.82 -0.95
CA GLU A 21 -1.51 -25.78 0.15
C GLU A 21 -2.01 -25.19 1.48
N TRP A 22 -1.71 -23.91 1.74
CA TRP A 22 -2.19 -23.22 2.92
C TRP A 22 -3.70 -22.99 2.89
N LEU A 23 -4.25 -22.56 1.76
CA LEU A 23 -5.68 -22.38 1.57
C LEU A 23 -6.45 -23.69 1.80
N ARG A 24 -5.88 -24.81 1.31
CA ARG A 24 -6.40 -26.16 1.54
C ARG A 24 -6.34 -26.55 3.01
N ALA A 25 -5.17 -26.38 3.65
CA ALA A 25 -4.95 -26.73 5.05
C ALA A 25 -5.86 -25.93 6.01
N ASP A 26 -6.09 -24.66 5.70
CA ASP A 26 -6.98 -23.78 6.45
C ASP A 26 -8.47 -24.00 6.10
N ARG A 27 -8.79 -24.93 5.17
CA ARG A 27 -10.14 -25.22 4.68
C ARG A 27 -10.84 -24.01 4.05
N VAL A 28 -10.07 -23.10 3.50
CA VAL A 28 -10.56 -21.92 2.77
C VAL A 28 -11.08 -22.34 1.41
N ILE A 29 -10.39 -23.27 0.74
CA ILE A 29 -10.82 -23.88 -0.53
C ILE A 29 -11.00 -25.39 -0.36
N ALA A 30 -11.87 -26.00 -1.19
CA ALA A 30 -12.08 -27.43 -1.21
C ALA A 30 -10.85 -28.18 -1.79
N PRO A 31 -10.57 -29.43 -1.36
CA PRO A 31 -9.40 -30.18 -1.84
C PRO A 31 -9.36 -30.37 -3.35
N ASP A 32 -10.50 -30.64 -3.97
CA ASP A 32 -10.64 -30.82 -5.43
C ASP A 32 -10.41 -29.50 -6.19
N GLU A 33 -10.80 -28.36 -5.61
CA GLU A 33 -10.51 -27.03 -6.17
C GLU A 33 -9.03 -26.69 -6.08
N ALA A 34 -8.37 -27.05 -4.98
CA ALA A 34 -6.92 -26.91 -4.84
C ALA A 34 -6.18 -27.67 -5.94
N GLU A 35 -6.58 -28.95 -6.19
CA GLU A 35 -5.95 -29.77 -7.23
C GLU A 35 -6.21 -29.23 -8.64
N ARG A 36 -7.44 -28.76 -8.95
CA ARG A 36 -7.76 -28.14 -10.24
C ARG A 36 -6.90 -26.89 -10.47
N THR A 37 -6.81 -26.05 -9.45
CA THR A 37 -6.04 -24.80 -9.52
C THR A 37 -4.56 -25.08 -9.66
N HIS A 38 -4.03 -26.04 -8.92
CA HIS A 38 -2.62 -26.48 -9.03
C HIS A 38 -2.28 -26.94 -10.45
N ARG A 39 -3.10 -27.83 -11.05
CA ARG A 39 -2.90 -28.31 -12.43
C ARG A 39 -2.94 -27.17 -13.44
N ARG A 40 -3.93 -26.26 -13.32
CA ARG A 40 -4.06 -25.10 -14.21
C ARG A 40 -2.86 -24.15 -14.11
N PHE A 41 -2.33 -23.92 -12.93
CA PHE A 41 -1.20 -23.02 -12.74
C PHE A 41 0.15 -23.66 -13.11
N ALA A 42 0.29 -24.96 -12.97
CA ALA A 42 1.49 -25.69 -13.40
C ALA A 42 1.68 -25.70 -14.92
N SER A 43 0.60 -25.55 -15.70
CA SER A 43 0.63 -25.53 -17.18
C SER A 43 0.94 -24.17 -17.78
N ALA A 44 1.05 -23.10 -16.98
CA ALA A 44 1.26 -21.74 -17.48
C ALA A 44 2.12 -20.93 -16.52
N ASP A 45 3.23 -20.40 -17.00
CA ASP A 45 4.02 -19.43 -16.24
C ASP A 45 3.32 -18.07 -16.17
N SER A 46 3.55 -17.34 -15.08
CA SER A 46 3.01 -16.01 -14.87
C SER A 46 3.95 -15.16 -14.04
N ALA A 47 4.19 -13.94 -14.48
CA ALA A 47 4.92 -12.93 -13.73
C ALA A 47 4.05 -12.22 -12.68
N GLN A 48 2.74 -12.51 -12.65
CA GLN A 48 1.83 -11.89 -11.68
C GLN A 48 2.18 -12.32 -10.25
N HIS A 49 1.89 -11.42 -9.31
CA HIS A 49 1.96 -11.74 -7.89
C HIS A 49 1.05 -12.94 -7.56
N PRO A 50 1.49 -13.90 -6.74
CA PRO A 50 0.72 -15.12 -6.44
C PRO A 50 -0.71 -14.84 -5.93
N LEU A 51 -0.91 -13.84 -5.06
CA LEU A 51 -2.25 -13.45 -4.60
C LEU A 51 -3.13 -12.91 -5.74
N VAL A 52 -2.55 -12.13 -6.68
CA VAL A 52 -3.30 -11.61 -7.84
C VAL A 52 -3.70 -12.76 -8.76
N ARG A 53 -2.78 -13.68 -9.00
CA ARG A 53 -3.05 -14.85 -9.84
C ARG A 53 -4.15 -15.74 -9.25
N LEU A 54 -4.14 -15.94 -7.92
CA LEU A 54 -5.16 -16.71 -7.22
C LEU A 54 -6.50 -15.97 -7.16
N GLY A 55 -6.50 -14.66 -6.88
CA GLY A 55 -7.73 -13.84 -6.84
C GLY A 55 -8.46 -13.78 -8.18
N ASN A 56 -7.69 -13.88 -9.30
CA ASN A 56 -8.26 -13.96 -10.65
C ASN A 56 -8.61 -15.38 -11.08
N ALA A 57 -8.40 -16.38 -10.22
CA ALA A 57 -8.66 -17.77 -10.55
C ALA A 57 -10.13 -18.18 -10.46
N GLY A 58 -10.99 -17.32 -9.89
CA GLY A 58 -12.40 -17.63 -9.65
C GLY A 58 -12.63 -18.62 -8.51
N LEU A 59 -11.71 -18.63 -7.51
CA LEU A 59 -11.82 -19.45 -6.32
C LEU A 59 -13.00 -19.00 -5.45
N VAL A 60 -13.62 -19.95 -4.76
CA VAL A 60 -14.69 -19.67 -3.80
C VAL A 60 -14.36 -20.26 -2.44
N HIS A 61 -14.83 -19.58 -1.40
CA HIS A 61 -14.63 -20.04 -0.02
C HIS A 61 -15.47 -21.27 0.25
N ALA A 62 -14.85 -22.37 0.67
CA ALA A 62 -15.44 -23.71 0.77
C ALA A 62 -16.69 -23.77 1.65
N SER A 63 -16.80 -22.96 2.71
CA SER A 63 -17.96 -22.98 3.62
C SER A 63 -19.03 -21.93 3.29
N SER A 64 -18.64 -20.73 2.78
CA SER A 64 -19.57 -19.64 2.53
C SER A 64 -19.98 -19.49 1.06
N GLY A 65 -19.22 -20.09 0.13
CA GLY A 65 -19.42 -19.88 -1.32
C GLY A 65 -19.06 -18.48 -1.81
N GLN A 66 -18.53 -17.62 -0.96
CA GLN A 66 -18.12 -16.27 -1.34
C GLN A 66 -16.89 -16.29 -2.25
N PRO A 67 -16.83 -15.42 -3.27
CA PRO A 67 -15.64 -15.30 -4.11
C PRO A 67 -14.40 -14.94 -3.27
N LEU A 68 -13.27 -15.55 -3.60
CA LEU A 68 -11.96 -15.25 -3.04
C LEU A 68 -11.20 -14.36 -4.00
N ASP A 69 -11.50 -13.06 -3.95
CA ASP A 69 -10.76 -12.05 -4.70
C ASP A 69 -9.39 -11.75 -4.05
N VAL A 70 -8.63 -10.84 -4.64
CA VAL A 70 -7.29 -10.46 -4.15
C VAL A 70 -7.36 -9.92 -2.73
N GLU A 71 -8.43 -9.18 -2.40
CA GLU A 71 -8.60 -8.55 -1.10
C GLU A 71 -8.88 -9.59 -0.01
N ALA A 72 -9.83 -10.49 -0.25
CA ALA A 72 -10.16 -11.59 0.66
C ALA A 72 -8.95 -12.49 0.91
N LEU A 73 -8.16 -12.80 -0.12
CA LEU A 73 -6.92 -13.57 -0.01
C LEU A 73 -5.83 -12.84 0.76
N THR A 74 -5.72 -11.51 0.59
CA THR A 74 -4.76 -10.69 1.33
C THR A 74 -5.11 -10.65 2.82
N GLU A 75 -6.38 -10.46 3.15
CA GLU A 75 -6.85 -10.48 4.54
C GLU A 75 -6.65 -11.86 5.20
N TRP A 76 -6.95 -12.95 4.46
CA TRP A 76 -6.66 -14.30 4.94
C TRP A 76 -5.16 -14.51 5.19
N LEU A 77 -4.29 -14.08 4.25
CA LEU A 77 -2.83 -14.19 4.41
C LEU A 77 -2.35 -13.42 5.65
N ALA A 78 -2.82 -12.19 5.84
CA ALA A 78 -2.46 -11.37 7.00
C ALA A 78 -2.77 -12.08 8.32
N ARG A 79 -3.95 -12.69 8.44
CA ARG A 79 -4.35 -13.49 9.60
C ARG A 79 -3.42 -14.70 9.80
N ARG A 80 -3.08 -15.39 8.71
CA ARG A 80 -2.21 -16.57 8.77
C ARG A 80 -0.80 -16.24 9.23
N VAL A 81 -0.22 -15.15 8.75
CA VAL A 81 1.13 -14.71 9.13
C VAL A 81 1.15 -13.87 10.42
N LYS A 82 -0.02 -13.65 11.04
CA LYS A 82 -0.22 -12.88 12.28
C LYS A 82 0.28 -11.43 12.19
N LEU A 83 0.12 -10.81 11.03
CA LEU A 83 0.33 -9.39 10.82
C LEU A 83 -1.02 -8.69 10.63
N PRO A 84 -1.14 -7.40 11.01
CA PRO A 84 -2.34 -6.64 10.73
C PRO A 84 -2.59 -6.53 9.23
N TYR A 85 -3.85 -6.73 8.81
CA TYR A 85 -4.31 -6.37 7.48
C TYR A 85 -4.65 -4.89 7.44
N LEU A 86 -4.31 -4.21 6.34
CA LEU A 86 -4.67 -2.83 6.10
C LEU A 86 -5.07 -2.63 4.64
N ARG A 87 -6.26 -2.10 4.41
CA ARG A 87 -6.64 -1.49 3.14
C ARG A 87 -6.04 -0.08 3.10
N ILE A 88 -5.29 0.23 2.04
CA ILE A 88 -4.58 1.50 1.96
C ILE A 88 -5.59 2.63 1.72
N ASP A 89 -5.66 3.57 2.68
CA ASP A 89 -6.39 4.82 2.51
C ASP A 89 -5.40 5.91 2.08
N PRO A 90 -5.42 6.35 0.81
CA PRO A 90 -4.44 7.28 0.29
C PRO A 90 -4.41 8.63 1.01
N LEU A 91 -5.53 9.03 1.63
CA LEU A 91 -5.61 10.29 2.39
C LEU A 91 -4.87 10.24 3.74
N LYS A 92 -4.56 9.03 4.22
CA LYS A 92 -3.84 8.81 5.48
C LYS A 92 -2.36 8.50 5.27
N VAL A 93 -1.86 8.61 4.04
CA VAL A 93 -0.46 8.33 3.71
C VAL A 93 0.36 9.61 3.74
N ASP A 94 1.51 9.58 4.42
CA ASP A 94 2.47 10.68 4.46
C ASP A 94 3.25 10.80 3.13
N VAL A 95 2.54 11.14 2.04
CA VAL A 95 3.07 11.11 0.67
C VAL A 95 4.35 11.93 0.52
N GLY A 96 4.45 13.10 1.16
CA GLY A 96 5.67 13.94 1.14
C GLY A 96 6.90 13.26 1.72
N ARG A 97 6.71 12.25 2.59
CA ARG A 97 7.77 11.61 3.37
C ARG A 97 8.10 10.17 2.95
N VAL A 98 7.34 9.56 2.03
CA VAL A 98 7.60 8.17 1.59
C VAL A 98 9.05 7.99 1.10
N GLY A 99 9.59 8.97 0.37
CA GLY A 99 10.96 8.93 -0.14
C GLY A 99 12.06 9.14 0.91
N GLU A 100 11.73 9.51 2.16
CA GLU A 100 12.68 9.54 3.29
C GLU A 100 12.95 8.13 3.82
N VAL A 101 12.00 7.23 3.66
CA VAL A 101 12.07 5.86 4.19
C VAL A 101 12.76 4.93 3.23
N MET A 102 12.38 4.96 1.94
CA MET A 102 12.99 4.14 0.90
C MET A 102 12.83 4.79 -0.48
N SER A 103 13.69 4.42 -1.43
CA SER A 103 13.55 4.84 -2.82
C SER A 103 12.44 4.07 -3.53
N ILE A 104 11.91 4.62 -4.64
CA ILE A 104 10.88 3.95 -5.45
C ILE A 104 11.35 2.57 -5.93
N ASN A 105 12.56 2.45 -6.47
CA ASN A 105 13.09 1.18 -6.94
C ASN A 105 13.19 0.14 -5.82
N TYR A 106 13.51 0.58 -4.60
CA TYR A 106 13.56 -0.31 -3.44
C TYR A 106 12.15 -0.74 -3.02
N ALA A 107 11.19 0.20 -3.00
CA ALA A 107 9.79 -0.07 -2.70
C ALA A 107 9.18 -1.10 -3.68
N GLU A 108 9.40 -0.90 -4.98
CA GLU A 108 8.96 -1.82 -6.04
C GLU A 108 9.63 -3.20 -5.90
N ALA A 109 10.95 -3.24 -5.72
CA ALA A 109 11.71 -4.48 -5.57
C ALA A 109 11.27 -5.29 -4.34
N ARG A 110 10.87 -4.63 -3.25
CA ARG A 110 10.40 -5.24 -2.01
C ARG A 110 8.88 -5.42 -1.95
N ARG A 111 8.15 -4.87 -2.94
CA ARG A 111 6.67 -4.82 -2.93
C ARG A 111 6.16 -4.28 -1.59
N ALA A 112 6.73 -3.16 -1.18
CA ALA A 112 6.47 -2.53 0.11
C ALA A 112 6.28 -1.02 -0.09
N LEU A 113 5.41 -0.41 0.72
CA LEU A 113 5.06 1.00 0.63
C LEU A 113 5.03 1.63 2.02
N PRO A 114 5.85 2.66 2.32
CA PRO A 114 5.70 3.44 3.54
C PRO A 114 4.35 4.17 3.53
N LEU A 115 3.64 4.11 4.66
CA LEU A 115 2.32 4.73 4.80
C LEU A 115 2.35 5.91 5.78
N VAL A 116 2.85 5.68 6.99
CA VAL A 116 2.90 6.69 8.05
C VAL A 116 4.32 6.81 8.56
N VAL A 117 4.85 8.03 8.61
CA VAL A 117 6.24 8.30 8.99
C VAL A 117 6.26 9.14 10.27
N GLY A 118 6.22 8.48 11.42
CA GLY A 118 6.31 9.11 12.74
C GLY A 118 7.75 9.48 13.13
N ALA A 119 7.90 10.08 14.31
CA ALA A 119 9.21 10.42 14.84
C ALA A 119 10.02 9.17 15.27
N ALA A 120 9.37 8.20 15.91
CA ALA A 120 10.00 7.00 16.47
C ALA A 120 9.68 5.71 15.69
N GLU A 121 8.61 5.69 14.89
CA GLU A 121 8.20 4.51 14.14
C GLU A 121 7.74 4.87 12.71
N VAL A 122 7.80 3.89 11.83
CA VAL A 122 7.28 3.96 10.47
C VAL A 122 6.40 2.75 10.20
N THR A 123 5.19 3.00 9.68
CA THR A 123 4.30 1.93 9.23
C THR A 123 4.53 1.67 7.76
N ILE A 124 4.83 0.41 7.40
CA ILE A 124 5.11 -0.01 6.04
C ILE A 124 4.16 -1.15 5.66
N ALA A 125 3.42 -0.96 4.57
CA ALA A 125 2.64 -2.02 3.95
C ALA A 125 3.54 -2.94 3.14
N THR A 126 3.31 -4.25 3.20
CA THR A 126 4.01 -5.24 2.40
C THR A 126 3.04 -6.23 1.76
N ALA A 127 3.34 -6.61 0.51
CA ALA A 127 2.69 -7.73 -0.17
C ALA A 127 3.47 -9.05 0.00
N GLU A 128 4.70 -9.00 0.57
CA GLU A 128 5.61 -10.15 0.75
C GLU A 128 5.94 -10.36 2.24
N PRO A 129 4.96 -10.75 3.07
CA PRO A 129 5.14 -10.81 4.53
C PRO A 129 6.12 -11.91 4.98
N LEU A 130 6.55 -12.80 4.10
CA LEU A 130 7.53 -13.84 4.39
C LEU A 130 8.99 -13.41 4.13
N ASP A 131 9.23 -12.33 3.38
CA ASP A 131 10.56 -11.76 3.16
C ASP A 131 10.63 -10.31 3.67
N VAL A 132 10.77 -10.18 4.98
CA VAL A 132 10.80 -8.88 5.68
C VAL A 132 12.16 -8.53 6.28
N ARG A 133 13.24 -9.19 5.85
CA ARG A 133 14.61 -8.93 6.33
C ARG A 133 15.06 -7.48 6.11
N TRP A 134 14.58 -6.88 5.05
CA TRP A 134 14.80 -5.47 4.72
C TRP A 134 14.28 -4.49 5.78
N ALA A 135 13.35 -4.92 6.65
CA ALA A 135 12.83 -4.05 7.69
C ALA A 135 13.92 -3.60 8.67
N ALA A 136 14.86 -4.50 9.02
CA ALA A 136 16.01 -4.16 9.85
C ALA A 136 16.95 -3.14 9.20
N GLU A 137 17.12 -3.19 7.86
CA GLU A 137 17.89 -2.21 7.10
C GLU A 137 17.24 -0.82 7.18
N ILE A 138 15.90 -0.77 7.03
CA ILE A 138 15.12 0.47 7.17
C ILE A 138 15.19 1.01 8.59
N GLU A 139 15.07 0.17 9.63
CA GLU A 139 15.22 0.60 11.02
C GLU A 139 16.60 1.22 11.27
N ALA A 140 17.67 0.58 10.78
CA ALA A 140 19.04 1.09 10.92
C ALA A 140 19.24 2.43 10.19
N HIS A 141 18.70 2.55 8.97
CA HIS A 141 18.83 3.76 8.14
C HIS A 141 18.03 4.93 8.70
N THR A 142 16.77 4.69 9.07
CA THR A 142 15.84 5.75 9.49
C THR A 142 15.91 6.07 10.98
N ARG A 143 16.51 5.19 11.80
CA ARG A 143 16.48 5.19 13.26
C ARG A 143 15.06 5.15 13.82
N ARG A 144 14.14 4.52 13.11
CA ARG A 144 12.72 4.36 13.47
C ARG A 144 12.37 2.89 13.52
N LYS A 145 11.46 2.51 14.40
CA LYS A 145 10.93 1.15 14.43
C LYS A 145 10.01 0.91 13.25
N VAL A 146 10.16 -0.23 12.59
CA VAL A 146 9.29 -0.62 11.48
C VAL A 146 8.11 -1.40 11.99
N LYS A 147 6.91 -0.89 11.72
CA LYS A 147 5.64 -1.57 11.94
C LYS A 147 5.10 -2.08 10.61
N LEU A 148 5.08 -3.39 10.46
CA LEU A 148 4.61 -4.04 9.23
C LEU A 148 3.10 -4.26 9.27
N VAL A 149 2.46 -4.01 8.13
CA VAL A 149 1.07 -4.38 7.84
C VAL A 149 1.01 -5.07 6.49
N VAL A 150 0.07 -5.97 6.30
CA VAL A 150 -0.16 -6.64 5.00
C VAL A 150 -1.22 -5.86 4.24
N ALA A 151 -0.95 -5.55 2.98
CA ALA A 151 -1.89 -4.89 2.09
C ALA A 151 -1.90 -5.55 0.70
N SER A 152 -2.94 -5.25 -0.06
CA SER A 152 -3.13 -5.78 -1.41
C SER A 152 -1.92 -5.48 -2.31
N PRO A 153 -1.35 -6.49 -3.00
CA PRO A 153 -0.26 -6.27 -3.96
C PRO A 153 -0.66 -5.33 -5.09
N VAL A 154 -1.95 -5.27 -5.45
CA VAL A 154 -2.47 -4.36 -6.47
C VAL A 154 -2.44 -2.92 -5.96
N GLU A 155 -2.91 -2.70 -4.73
CA GLU A 155 -2.87 -1.37 -4.09
C GLU A 155 -1.43 -0.89 -3.88
N ILE A 156 -0.54 -1.76 -3.37
CA ILE A 156 0.87 -1.40 -3.17
C ILE A 156 1.51 -0.99 -4.49
N ALA A 157 1.33 -1.76 -5.58
CA ALA A 157 1.90 -1.43 -6.88
C ALA A 157 1.36 -0.11 -7.42
N ARG A 158 0.05 0.09 -7.38
CA ARG A 158 -0.62 1.32 -7.82
C ARG A 158 -0.11 2.53 -7.05
N TYR A 159 -0.23 2.50 -5.72
CA TYR A 159 0.10 3.64 -4.89
C TYR A 159 1.62 3.91 -4.78
N THR A 160 2.47 2.91 -4.99
CA THR A 160 3.91 3.17 -5.10
C THR A 160 4.19 4.14 -6.24
N THR A 161 3.67 3.87 -7.43
CA THR A 161 3.86 4.76 -8.59
C THR A 161 3.25 6.14 -8.34
N GLU A 162 2.01 6.19 -7.86
CA GLU A 162 1.27 7.44 -7.62
C GLU A 162 1.96 8.32 -6.56
N PHE A 163 2.27 7.77 -5.38
CA PHE A 163 2.80 8.56 -4.26
C PHE A 163 4.24 9.03 -4.48
N TYR A 164 5.07 8.23 -5.12
CA TYR A 164 6.42 8.68 -5.44
C TYR A 164 6.45 9.75 -6.54
N THR A 165 5.50 9.70 -7.48
CA THR A 165 5.31 10.77 -8.48
C THR A 165 4.84 12.05 -7.79
N LEU A 166 3.82 11.95 -6.96
CA LEU A 166 3.28 13.07 -6.20
C LEU A 166 4.32 13.67 -5.24
N SER A 167 5.07 12.83 -4.50
CA SER A 167 6.15 13.28 -3.62
C SER A 167 7.24 14.08 -4.35
N ARG A 168 7.55 13.71 -5.58
CA ARG A 168 8.51 14.48 -6.41
C ARG A 168 7.96 15.86 -6.79
N SER A 169 6.69 15.94 -7.16
CA SER A 169 6.01 17.18 -7.52
C SER A 169 5.92 18.13 -6.32
N VAL A 170 5.59 17.59 -5.14
CA VAL A 170 5.59 18.33 -3.87
C VAL A 170 6.97 18.94 -3.58
N ARG A 171 8.03 18.13 -3.67
CA ARG A 171 9.40 18.60 -3.42
C ARG A 171 9.89 19.60 -4.48
N ALA A 172 9.44 19.49 -5.72
CA ALA A 172 9.76 20.45 -6.77
C ALA A 172 9.10 21.80 -6.48
N ALA A 173 7.82 21.82 -6.12
CA ALA A 173 7.10 23.03 -5.74
C ALA A 173 7.69 23.72 -4.50
N GLN A 174 8.25 22.95 -3.54
CA GLN A 174 8.96 23.50 -2.37
C GLN A 174 10.30 24.15 -2.69
N LYS A 175 11.07 23.58 -3.63
CA LYS A 175 12.37 24.13 -4.04
C LYS A 175 12.26 25.44 -4.81
N SER A 176 11.12 25.70 -5.47
CA SER A 176 10.82 26.97 -6.11
C SER A 176 10.38 28.08 -5.14
N GLY A 177 10.12 27.76 -3.88
CA GLY A 177 9.81 28.69 -2.78
C GLY A 177 10.64 28.35 -1.54
N GLU A 178 11.71 29.11 -1.27
CA GLU A 178 12.60 28.90 -0.11
C GLU A 178 11.84 28.75 1.21
N ALA A 179 12.27 27.73 1.96
CA ALA A 179 12.19 27.46 3.40
C ALA A 179 11.08 26.56 3.94
N ALA A 180 11.59 25.56 4.65
CA ALA A 180 11.14 24.87 5.85
C ALA A 180 10.35 23.56 5.73
N SER A 181 10.97 22.52 6.32
CA SER A 181 10.44 21.27 6.91
C SER A 181 9.22 20.59 6.22
N GLY A 182 9.48 19.37 5.77
CA GLY A 182 8.63 18.48 5.01
C GLY A 182 7.12 18.56 5.21
N PRO A 183 6.36 18.81 4.15
CA PRO A 183 4.92 18.95 4.24
C PRO A 183 4.20 17.62 4.20
N SER A 184 3.17 17.51 5.04
CA SER A 184 2.02 16.68 4.79
C SER A 184 1.25 17.19 3.56
N PHE A 185 0.35 16.40 3.00
CA PHE A 185 -0.58 16.84 1.95
C PHE A 185 -1.33 18.15 2.34
N GLU A 186 -1.53 18.36 3.63
CA GLU A 186 -2.10 19.56 4.25
C GLU A 186 -1.28 20.83 3.97
N GLN A 187 0.05 20.74 3.92
CA GLN A 187 0.93 21.87 3.63
C GLN A 187 0.96 22.24 2.14
N LEU A 188 0.55 21.34 1.23
CA LEU A 188 0.39 21.69 -0.19
C LEU A 188 -0.75 22.65 -0.43
N VAL A 189 -1.81 22.53 0.34
CA VAL A 189 -2.95 23.47 0.29
C VAL A 189 -2.56 24.79 0.95
N GLU A 190 -1.64 24.80 1.92
CA GLU A 190 -1.10 25.97 2.58
C GLU A 190 -0.16 26.82 1.67
N LEU A 191 0.58 26.16 0.76
CA LEU A 191 1.34 26.83 -0.29
C LEU A 191 0.46 27.69 -1.22
N GLY A 192 -0.82 27.34 -1.38
CA GLY A 192 -1.81 28.16 -2.08
C GLY A 192 -2.19 29.46 -1.35
N GLN A 193 -1.85 29.60 -0.05
CA GLN A 193 -2.16 30.78 0.76
C GLN A 193 -0.97 31.75 0.94
N SER A 194 0.27 31.33 0.67
CA SER A 194 1.39 32.25 0.68
C SER A 194 1.24 33.21 -0.51
N ASN A 195 1.28 34.50 -0.23
CA ASN A 195 1.03 35.62 -1.15
C ASN A 195 2.09 35.79 -2.28
N ARG A 196 2.73 34.69 -2.70
CA ARG A 196 3.49 34.53 -3.93
C ARG A 196 2.55 33.89 -4.95
N GLN A 197 2.33 34.58 -6.05
CA GLN A 197 1.62 34.09 -7.23
C GLN A 197 2.24 32.74 -7.67
N LEU A 198 1.77 31.65 -7.07
CA LEU A 198 1.89 30.33 -7.67
C LEU A 198 1.05 30.40 -8.94
N ASP A 199 1.69 30.30 -10.08
CA ASP A 199 0.99 30.22 -11.35
C ASP A 199 0.07 28.98 -11.27
N ALA A 200 -1.23 29.17 -11.57
CA ALA A 200 -2.19 28.07 -11.65
C ALA A 200 -1.77 26.98 -12.66
N ASN A 201 -0.76 27.28 -13.49
CA ASN A 201 -0.11 26.36 -14.41
C ASN A 201 1.15 25.67 -13.82
N ASP A 202 1.45 25.86 -12.51
CA ASP A 202 2.55 25.10 -11.89
C ASP A 202 2.22 23.60 -11.96
N ALA A 203 3.08 22.87 -12.65
CA ALA A 203 2.91 21.44 -12.91
C ALA A 203 2.67 20.63 -11.61
N GLY A 204 3.21 21.08 -10.47
CA GLY A 204 3.03 20.47 -9.18
C GLY A 204 1.59 20.64 -8.65
N VAL A 205 1.03 21.85 -8.78
CA VAL A 205 -0.36 22.15 -8.38
C VAL A 205 -1.33 21.39 -9.25
N VAL A 206 -1.13 21.39 -10.57
CA VAL A 206 -1.96 20.65 -11.52
C VAL A 206 -1.99 19.16 -11.18
N GLN A 207 -0.84 18.54 -10.92
CA GLN A 207 -0.78 17.11 -10.57
C GLN A 207 -1.52 16.77 -9.26
N VAL A 208 -1.48 17.65 -8.27
CA VAL A 208 -2.23 17.46 -7.01
C VAL A 208 -3.73 17.55 -7.27
N VAL A 209 -4.16 18.53 -8.06
CA VAL A 209 -5.58 18.70 -8.40
C VAL A 209 -6.07 17.52 -9.24
N ASP A 210 -5.32 17.09 -10.25
CA ASP A 210 -5.66 15.93 -11.08
C ASP A 210 -5.77 14.67 -10.22
N TRP A 211 -4.87 14.47 -9.26
CA TRP A 211 -4.94 13.34 -8.35
C TRP A 211 -6.19 13.38 -7.47
N LEU A 212 -6.55 14.57 -6.92
CA LEU A 212 -7.78 14.75 -6.12
C LEU A 212 -9.04 14.41 -6.94
N TRP A 213 -9.10 14.86 -8.19
CA TRP A 213 -10.20 14.53 -9.09
C TRP A 213 -10.27 13.03 -9.36
N GLN A 214 -9.14 12.41 -9.71
CA GLN A 214 -9.09 10.97 -9.97
C GLN A 214 -9.54 10.18 -8.73
N TYR A 215 -9.07 10.56 -7.55
CA TYR A 215 -9.49 9.92 -6.30
C TYR A 215 -10.99 10.08 -6.06
N ALA A 216 -11.54 11.27 -6.28
CA ALA A 216 -12.98 11.52 -6.14
C ALA A 216 -13.81 10.62 -7.07
N PHE A 217 -13.40 10.50 -8.33
CA PHE A 217 -14.06 9.61 -9.29
C PHE A 217 -13.98 8.14 -8.87
N ASP A 218 -12.81 7.67 -8.46
CA ASP A 218 -12.59 6.29 -8.00
C ASP A 218 -13.47 5.95 -6.78
N GLN A 219 -13.66 6.91 -5.88
CA GLN A 219 -14.51 6.78 -4.70
C GLN A 219 -16.00 7.09 -4.97
N ARG A 220 -16.36 7.46 -6.21
CA ARG A 220 -17.72 7.92 -6.57
C ARG A 220 -18.21 9.10 -5.71
N ALA A 221 -17.27 9.98 -5.34
CA ALA A 221 -17.62 11.17 -4.57
C ALA A 221 -18.45 12.13 -5.44
N SER A 222 -19.51 12.68 -4.87
CA SER A 222 -20.32 13.72 -5.50
C SER A 222 -19.70 15.11 -5.41
N ASP A 223 -18.93 15.36 -4.34
CA ASP A 223 -18.34 16.66 -4.05
C ASP A 223 -16.95 16.50 -3.41
N ILE A 224 -16.08 17.47 -3.70
CA ILE A 224 -14.81 17.69 -3.02
C ILE A 224 -14.90 19.03 -2.30
N HIS A 225 -14.77 19.03 -0.98
CA HIS A 225 -14.74 20.23 -0.16
C HIS A 225 -13.30 20.54 0.23
N LEU A 226 -12.80 21.71 -0.16
CA LEU A 226 -11.53 22.26 0.26
C LEU A 226 -11.80 23.31 1.33
N GLU A 227 -11.41 23.04 2.56
CA GLU A 227 -11.59 23.95 3.70
C GLU A 227 -10.23 24.51 4.12
N PRO A 228 -9.81 25.69 3.61
CA PRO A 228 -8.56 26.32 4.04
C PRO A 228 -8.69 26.82 5.48
N ARG A 229 -7.73 26.44 6.34
CA ARG A 229 -7.59 26.92 7.72
C ARG A 229 -6.24 27.60 7.90
N ARG A 230 -6.01 28.27 9.04
CA ARG A 230 -4.76 29.01 9.27
C ARG A 230 -3.50 28.16 9.20
N ASP A 231 -3.57 26.94 9.74
CA ASP A 231 -2.41 26.05 9.87
C ASP A 231 -2.52 24.79 9.01
N LEU A 232 -3.71 24.47 8.49
CA LEU A 232 -4.02 23.25 7.73
C LEU A 232 -5.18 23.52 6.77
N SER A 233 -5.19 22.81 5.63
CA SER A 233 -6.39 22.74 4.79
C SER A 233 -7.00 21.35 4.88
N ALA A 234 -8.26 21.26 5.25
CA ALA A 234 -8.98 20.01 5.27
C ALA A 234 -9.60 19.73 3.89
N ILE A 235 -9.41 18.51 3.40
CA ILE A 235 -10.05 18.02 2.18
C ILE A 235 -11.06 16.96 2.59
N ARG A 236 -12.30 17.14 2.17
CA ARG A 236 -13.39 16.21 2.43
C ARG A 236 -14.06 15.80 1.14
N PHE A 237 -14.42 14.54 1.06
CA PHE A 237 -15.17 13.98 -0.05
C PHE A 237 -16.54 13.55 0.47
N ARG A 238 -17.60 13.94 -0.27
CA ARG A 238 -18.92 13.38 -0.03
C ARG A 238 -19.07 12.12 -0.86
N ILE A 239 -19.27 10.99 -0.19
CA ILE A 239 -19.47 9.67 -0.81
C ILE A 239 -20.83 9.18 -0.31
N ASP A 240 -21.72 8.79 -1.25
CA ASP A 240 -23.06 8.27 -0.97
C ASP A 240 -24.02 9.20 -0.17
N GLY A 241 -23.90 10.50 -0.35
CA GLY A 241 -24.83 11.49 0.19
C GLY A 241 -24.44 12.06 1.55
#